data_049a6680be7c222f5da23c1ed10cbef4
#
_entry.id   049a6680be7c222f5da23c1ed10cbef4
#
_cell.length_a   1.000
_cell.length_b   1.000
_cell.length_c   1.000
_cell.angle_alpha   90.00
_cell.angle_beta   90.00
_cell.angle_gamma   90.00
#
_symmetry.space_group_name_H-M   'P 1'
#
loop_
_entity.id
_entity.type
_entity.pdbx_description
1 polymer ?
#
loop_
_entity_poly.entity_id
_entity_poly.type
_entity_poly.pdbx_seq_one_letter_code
_entity_poly.pdbx_strand_id
1 'polypeptide(L)'
;MQVKNTARPEYFVIYWDGQIYWRCRFEMNSIAKSIPGARWDRELRAWRYPATPAVAATITKHIQSEYIHPDILAMANTIIEAAAVKQMSDEELPDHPSGTPSWAHQKRAFQFAKNLPAVGLFMEMGSGKTKVAVDLITNRGHKRTLVVCPKSAMVDVWARQVPIHSHIPINVVILDGSSAGKKMEQAKATLVQVEETGRPVILVVNYESVWREPLGSFLKQAGLDCVVLDESHRIKSPGSRVSLYCAELGKRVPYRMALTGTPAHNSPLDVYAQYRFLDPGVFGTNFGAFRNRYAVMGGYGGYQVIAYRINPTLPDGQPNPYYSQKLDREFQERMYSIAFRIRTGDVLDLPPEIDEERRFNLSNSARKIYTKLYRDMVADVGSGKVTVTNALTRLLRLQQITSGFLPVENDKDNTANLQQIDTGKQELLADLLEDLPAHEPLVVFFRFIHDADTIRQVVGAAGRRYYELSGRVNQLEDWKTECPGDFPAGVIAVQIRAGGAGVDLTRACYCVYYSLGFSLGDYDQSRRRINRPGQTRPVRFYHLIANGTVDEKVYAALKAKADVVSCIMDGIKLEAVQG
;
A
#
# COMPACT_ATOMS: atom_id res chain seq x y z
N MET A 1 36.18 -35.17 2.81
CA MET A 1 35.49 -36.46 2.72
C MET A 1 35.44 -36.88 1.27
N GLN A 2 36.21 -37.89 0.87
CA GLN A 2 36.23 -38.44 -0.49
C GLN A 2 34.93 -39.21 -0.72
N VAL A 3 34.06 -38.68 -1.57
CA VAL A 3 32.86 -39.38 -2.04
C VAL A 3 33.32 -40.42 -3.07
N LYS A 4 33.20 -41.71 -2.74
CA LYS A 4 33.48 -42.83 -3.64
C LYS A 4 32.62 -42.73 -4.91
N ASN A 5 33.26 -42.96 -6.03
CA ASN A 5 32.79 -42.96 -7.41
C ASN A 5 31.73 -44.07 -7.65
N THR A 6 30.47 -43.79 -7.34
CA THR A 6 29.34 -44.51 -7.93
C THR A 6 28.79 -43.62 -9.03
N ALA A 7 28.37 -44.18 -10.17
CA ALA A 7 27.92 -43.46 -11.37
C ALA A 7 27.09 -42.24 -11.01
N ARG A 8 27.70 -41.04 -11.16
CA ARG A 8 27.04 -39.78 -10.79
C ARG A 8 25.91 -39.55 -11.77
N PRO A 9 24.69 -39.33 -11.27
CA PRO A 9 23.63 -38.91 -12.18
C PRO A 9 24.13 -37.64 -12.93
N GLU A 10 23.93 -37.63 -14.24
CA GLU A 10 24.43 -36.60 -15.14
C GLU A 10 23.91 -35.22 -14.79
N TYR A 11 22.84 -35.15 -13.95
CA TYR A 11 22.15 -33.96 -13.45
C TYR A 11 21.81 -34.12 -11.97
N PHE A 12 21.96 -33.00 -11.18
CA PHE A 12 21.54 -32.99 -9.78
C PHE A 12 21.21 -31.57 -9.31
N VAL A 13 20.32 -31.51 -8.32
CA VAL A 13 20.01 -30.28 -7.58
C VAL A 13 20.33 -30.54 -6.12
N ILE A 14 21.23 -29.76 -5.55
CA ILE A 14 21.68 -29.89 -4.16
C ILE A 14 21.43 -28.62 -3.37
N TYR A 15 21.24 -28.79 -2.07
CA TYR A 15 21.20 -27.72 -1.08
C TYR A 15 22.52 -27.71 -0.31
N TRP A 16 23.20 -26.57 -0.34
CA TRP A 16 24.46 -26.39 0.39
C TRP A 16 24.67 -24.91 0.75
N ASP A 17 25.05 -24.66 2.01
CA ASP A 17 25.36 -23.33 2.54
C ASP A 17 24.28 -22.26 2.22
N GLY A 18 23.01 -22.60 2.46
CA GLY A 18 21.89 -21.70 2.22
C GLY A 18 21.62 -21.36 0.76
N GLN A 19 22.16 -22.15 -0.18
CA GLN A 19 22.01 -21.99 -1.61
C GLN A 19 21.51 -23.27 -2.27
N ILE A 20 20.82 -23.12 -3.39
CA ILE A 20 20.47 -24.22 -4.29
C ILE A 20 21.45 -24.20 -5.44
N TYR A 21 22.06 -25.35 -5.74
CA TYR A 21 22.94 -25.54 -6.88
C TYR A 21 22.32 -26.53 -7.85
N TRP A 22 22.17 -26.12 -9.10
CA TRP A 22 21.61 -26.93 -10.17
C TRP A 22 22.62 -27.15 -11.28
N ARG A 23 23.08 -28.38 -11.43
CA ARG A 23 23.88 -28.83 -12.56
C ARG A 23 22.93 -29.41 -13.62
N CYS A 24 22.75 -28.70 -14.73
CA CYS A 24 21.79 -29.07 -15.77
C CYS A 24 22.48 -29.32 -17.13
N ARG A 25 21.78 -29.99 -18.05
CA ARG A 25 22.20 -30.13 -19.46
C ARG A 25 22.26 -28.78 -20.14
N PHE A 26 23.04 -28.68 -21.21
CA PHE A 26 23.20 -27.46 -22.00
C PHE A 26 21.85 -26.91 -22.50
N GLU A 27 20.95 -27.79 -22.93
CA GLU A 27 19.60 -27.46 -23.40
C GLU A 27 18.76 -26.75 -22.33
N MET A 28 19.00 -27.08 -21.06
CA MET A 28 18.28 -26.49 -19.91
C MET A 28 18.89 -25.17 -19.42
N ASN A 29 20.05 -24.75 -19.96
CA ASN A 29 20.74 -23.55 -19.52
C ASN A 29 19.90 -22.29 -19.68
N SER A 30 19.09 -22.18 -20.73
CA SER A 30 18.20 -21.04 -20.95
C SER A 30 17.15 -20.94 -19.84
N ILE A 31 16.59 -22.07 -19.43
CA ILE A 31 15.64 -22.16 -18.31
C ILE A 31 16.35 -21.84 -16.99
N ALA A 32 17.47 -22.50 -16.72
CA ALA A 32 18.25 -22.30 -15.52
C ALA A 32 18.65 -20.82 -15.33
N LYS A 33 19.11 -20.16 -16.40
CA LYS A 33 19.46 -18.74 -16.40
C LYS A 33 18.25 -17.82 -16.19
N SER A 34 17.06 -18.25 -16.60
CA SER A 34 15.83 -17.44 -16.49
C SER A 34 15.22 -17.40 -15.09
N ILE A 35 15.65 -18.32 -14.21
CA ILE A 35 15.18 -18.37 -12.82
C ILE A 35 15.76 -17.18 -12.06
N PRO A 36 14.93 -16.43 -11.30
CA PRO A 36 15.39 -15.26 -10.56
C PRO A 36 16.52 -15.58 -9.59
N GLY A 37 17.56 -14.74 -9.59
CA GLY A 37 18.72 -14.92 -8.72
C GLY A 37 19.77 -15.87 -9.25
N ALA A 38 19.62 -16.42 -10.47
CA ALA A 38 20.58 -17.31 -11.11
C ALA A 38 21.97 -16.67 -11.21
N ARG A 39 22.99 -17.40 -10.78
CA ARG A 39 24.41 -17.06 -10.94
C ARG A 39 25.17 -18.32 -11.30
N TRP A 40 26.06 -18.20 -12.27
CA TRP A 40 26.92 -19.32 -12.66
C TRP A 40 28.10 -19.47 -11.70
N ASP A 41 28.21 -20.60 -11.08
CA ASP A 41 29.36 -20.99 -10.25
C ASP A 41 30.37 -21.75 -11.12
N ARG A 42 31.58 -21.18 -11.28
CA ARG A 42 32.61 -21.73 -12.17
C ARG A 42 33.29 -22.95 -11.58
N GLU A 43 33.44 -23.00 -10.25
CA GLU A 43 34.12 -24.10 -9.56
C GLU A 43 33.25 -25.37 -9.56
N LEU A 44 31.97 -25.20 -9.20
CA LEU A 44 31.01 -26.29 -9.16
C LEU A 44 30.40 -26.62 -10.52
N ARG A 45 30.64 -25.78 -11.54
CA ARG A 45 30.01 -25.89 -12.87
C ARG A 45 28.50 -26.08 -12.78
N ALA A 46 27.86 -25.24 -11.96
CA ALA A 46 26.44 -25.30 -11.66
C ALA A 46 25.82 -23.90 -11.60
N TRP A 47 24.54 -23.81 -11.84
CA TRP A 47 23.77 -22.61 -11.55
C TRP A 47 23.49 -22.54 -10.05
N ARG A 48 23.79 -21.40 -9.44
CA ARG A 48 23.54 -21.13 -8.03
C ARG A 48 22.39 -20.18 -7.86
N TYR A 49 21.51 -20.45 -6.89
CA TYR A 49 20.33 -19.66 -6.56
C TYR A 49 20.20 -19.48 -5.06
N PRO A 50 19.48 -18.42 -4.59
CA PRO A 50 19.05 -18.35 -3.21
C PRO A 50 18.13 -19.54 -2.89
N ALA A 51 18.32 -20.15 -1.72
CA ALA A 51 17.46 -21.24 -1.27
C ALA A 51 16.13 -20.68 -0.75
N THR A 52 15.16 -20.58 -1.64
CA THR A 52 13.83 -20.10 -1.32
C THR A 52 12.75 -21.01 -1.91
N PRO A 53 11.54 -21.04 -1.30
CA PRO A 53 10.43 -21.83 -1.81
C PRO A 53 10.10 -21.53 -3.27
N ALA A 54 10.14 -20.26 -3.68
CA ALA A 54 9.83 -19.86 -5.05
C ALA A 54 10.83 -20.42 -6.07
N VAL A 55 12.14 -20.39 -5.75
CA VAL A 55 13.18 -21.02 -6.58
C VAL A 55 13.02 -22.53 -6.60
N ALA A 56 12.87 -23.15 -5.44
CA ALA A 56 12.69 -24.59 -5.31
C ALA A 56 11.49 -25.08 -6.15
N ALA A 57 10.33 -24.48 -6.00
CA ALA A 57 9.13 -24.82 -6.76
C ALA A 57 9.27 -24.59 -8.27
N THR A 58 10.13 -23.65 -8.70
CA THR A 58 10.40 -23.43 -10.13
C THR A 58 11.30 -24.55 -10.67
N ILE A 59 12.34 -24.92 -9.95
CA ILE A 59 13.28 -25.97 -10.36
C ILE A 59 12.59 -27.35 -10.43
N THR A 60 11.75 -27.68 -9.45
CA THR A 60 11.04 -28.98 -9.38
C THR A 60 10.07 -29.21 -10.55
N LYS A 61 9.66 -28.17 -11.26
CA LYS A 61 8.85 -28.31 -12.50
C LYS A 61 9.64 -28.87 -13.69
N HIS A 62 10.96 -28.89 -13.62
CA HIS A 62 11.84 -29.22 -14.74
C HIS A 62 12.71 -30.46 -14.52
N ILE A 63 12.65 -31.06 -13.32
CA ILE A 63 13.50 -32.19 -12.94
C ILE A 63 12.68 -33.19 -12.14
N GLN A 64 12.94 -34.47 -12.34
CA GLN A 64 12.32 -35.55 -11.56
C GLN A 64 12.79 -35.47 -10.10
N SER A 65 11.88 -35.75 -9.17
CA SER A 65 12.12 -35.60 -7.72
C SER A 65 13.29 -36.41 -7.18
N GLU A 66 13.59 -37.56 -7.78
CA GLU A 66 14.69 -38.46 -7.40
C GLU A 66 16.08 -37.80 -7.55
N TYR A 67 16.22 -36.77 -8.39
CA TYR A 67 17.46 -36.03 -8.60
C TYR A 67 17.55 -34.75 -7.78
N ILE A 68 16.60 -34.49 -6.88
CA ILE A 68 16.48 -33.26 -6.09
C ILE A 68 16.68 -33.59 -4.61
N HIS A 69 17.51 -32.77 -3.93
CA HIS A 69 17.72 -32.91 -2.49
C HIS A 69 16.39 -32.79 -1.70
N PRO A 70 16.14 -33.61 -0.67
CA PRO A 70 14.88 -33.61 0.09
C PRO A 70 14.49 -32.26 0.66
N ASP A 71 15.44 -31.44 1.15
CA ASP A 71 15.15 -30.11 1.69
C ASP A 71 14.60 -29.15 0.61
N ILE A 72 15.04 -29.31 -0.65
CA ILE A 72 14.53 -28.51 -1.76
C ILE A 72 13.12 -28.94 -2.11
N LEU A 73 12.83 -30.24 -2.08
CA LEU A 73 11.48 -30.76 -2.27
C LEU A 73 10.55 -30.28 -1.14
N ALA A 74 11.02 -30.28 0.10
CA ALA A 74 10.26 -29.75 1.23
C ALA A 74 9.95 -28.24 1.05
N MET A 75 10.94 -27.44 0.62
CA MET A 75 10.70 -26.03 0.30
C MET A 75 9.67 -25.85 -0.83
N ALA A 76 9.76 -26.64 -1.90
CA ALA A 76 8.82 -26.56 -3.02
C ALA A 76 7.40 -26.95 -2.61
N ASN A 77 7.26 -27.97 -1.75
CA ASN A 77 5.97 -28.44 -1.26
C ASN A 77 5.19 -27.37 -0.51
N THR A 78 5.85 -26.43 0.19
CA THR A 78 5.15 -25.33 0.87
C THR A 78 4.34 -24.47 -0.10
N ILE A 79 4.84 -24.25 -1.31
CA ILE A 79 4.13 -23.49 -2.36
C ILE A 79 3.02 -24.36 -3.00
N ILE A 80 3.28 -25.65 -3.20
CA ILE A 80 2.29 -26.58 -3.77
C ILE A 80 1.08 -26.71 -2.83
N GLU A 81 1.33 -26.88 -1.53
CA GLU A 81 0.28 -26.93 -0.50
C GLU A 81 -0.51 -25.60 -0.44
N ALA A 82 0.20 -24.46 -0.45
CA ALA A 82 -0.45 -23.16 -0.47
C ALA A 82 -1.33 -22.99 -1.72
N ALA A 83 -0.88 -23.44 -2.88
CA ALA A 83 -1.67 -23.40 -4.11
C ALA A 83 -2.92 -24.30 -4.04
N ALA A 84 -2.82 -25.47 -3.42
CA ALA A 84 -3.95 -26.40 -3.24
C ALA A 84 -5.06 -25.76 -2.38
N VAL A 85 -4.72 -25.02 -1.32
CA VAL A 85 -5.70 -24.32 -0.47
C VAL A 85 -6.61 -23.36 -1.27
N LYS A 86 -6.11 -22.77 -2.36
CA LYS A 86 -6.94 -21.88 -3.20
C LYS A 86 -8.08 -22.57 -3.91
N GLN A 87 -7.99 -23.89 -4.07
CA GLN A 87 -8.98 -24.72 -4.78
C GLN A 87 -9.96 -25.44 -3.83
N MET A 88 -9.69 -25.41 -2.50
CA MET A 88 -10.57 -26.04 -1.51
C MET A 88 -11.90 -25.30 -1.41
N SER A 89 -13.00 -26.00 -1.13
CA SER A 89 -14.28 -25.37 -0.75
C SER A 89 -14.17 -24.76 0.66
N ASP A 90 -15.14 -23.92 1.05
CA ASP A 90 -15.12 -23.28 2.37
C ASP A 90 -15.35 -24.32 3.51
N GLU A 91 -16.10 -25.39 3.22
CA GLU A 91 -16.35 -26.50 4.16
C GLU A 91 -15.12 -27.38 4.40
N GLU A 92 -14.22 -27.48 3.41
CA GLU A 92 -12.98 -28.25 3.49
C GLU A 92 -11.87 -27.52 4.26
N LEU A 93 -12.02 -26.22 4.52
CA LEU A 93 -10.99 -25.43 5.19
C LEU A 93 -10.91 -25.77 6.69
N PRO A 94 -9.75 -26.30 7.17
CA PRO A 94 -9.59 -26.58 8.59
C PRO A 94 -9.70 -25.32 9.44
N ASP A 95 -10.29 -25.46 10.61
CA ASP A 95 -10.26 -24.42 11.64
C ASP A 95 -8.85 -24.25 12.22
N HIS A 96 -8.61 -23.12 12.87
CA HIS A 96 -7.38 -22.84 13.58
C HIS A 96 -7.69 -22.06 14.86
N PRO A 97 -6.85 -22.17 15.91
CA PRO A 97 -6.98 -21.35 17.11
C PRO A 97 -6.94 -19.86 16.80
N SER A 98 -7.90 -19.13 17.30
CA SER A 98 -8.03 -17.67 17.11
C SER A 98 -8.83 -17.05 18.25
N GLY A 99 -8.53 -15.81 18.63
CA GLY A 99 -9.25 -15.08 19.68
C GLY A 99 -10.68 -14.68 19.28
N THR A 100 -10.97 -14.64 17.99
CA THR A 100 -12.31 -14.31 17.45
C THR A 100 -12.64 -15.22 16.27
N PRO A 101 -13.92 -15.49 15.98
CA PRO A 101 -14.33 -16.29 14.82
C PRO A 101 -13.72 -15.76 13.52
N SER A 102 -13.24 -16.64 12.67
CA SER A 102 -12.68 -16.30 11.37
C SER A 102 -13.72 -16.46 10.26
N TRP A 103 -13.82 -15.47 9.38
CA TRP A 103 -14.61 -15.60 8.15
C TRP A 103 -13.96 -16.61 7.20
N ALA A 104 -14.72 -17.18 6.27
CA ALA A 104 -14.23 -18.20 5.33
C ALA A 104 -12.96 -17.75 4.59
N HIS A 105 -12.94 -16.53 4.06
CA HIS A 105 -11.77 -15.99 3.38
C HIS A 105 -10.56 -15.78 4.30
N GLN A 106 -10.76 -15.49 5.60
CA GLN A 106 -9.67 -15.37 6.58
C GLN A 106 -9.10 -16.75 6.93
N LYS A 107 -9.95 -17.77 7.09
CA LYS A 107 -9.52 -19.17 7.23
C LYS A 107 -8.69 -19.59 6.02
N ARG A 108 -9.17 -19.32 4.80
CA ARG A 108 -8.45 -19.61 3.56
C ARG A 108 -7.10 -18.90 3.49
N ALA A 109 -7.03 -17.60 3.84
CA ALA A 109 -5.79 -16.85 3.89
C ALA A 109 -4.80 -17.42 4.92
N PHE A 110 -5.27 -17.82 6.10
CA PHE A 110 -4.48 -18.46 7.12
C PHE A 110 -3.92 -19.81 6.63
N GLN A 111 -4.79 -20.70 6.11
CA GLN A 111 -4.39 -22.02 5.62
C GLN A 111 -3.40 -21.92 4.46
N PHE A 112 -3.60 -20.95 3.54
CA PHE A 112 -2.65 -20.64 2.47
C PHE A 112 -1.27 -20.24 3.02
N ALA A 113 -1.23 -19.43 4.07
CA ALA A 113 -0.02 -18.83 4.58
C ALA A 113 0.73 -19.72 5.58
N LYS A 114 0.04 -20.60 6.32
CA LYS A 114 0.55 -21.26 7.54
C LYS A 114 1.90 -21.95 7.41
N ASN A 115 2.27 -22.45 6.23
CA ASN A 115 3.53 -23.15 5.99
C ASN A 115 4.55 -22.33 5.19
N LEU A 116 4.16 -21.15 4.66
CA LEU A 116 5.04 -20.29 3.88
C LEU A 116 5.96 -19.46 4.79
N PRO A 117 7.29 -19.46 4.60
CA PRO A 117 8.21 -18.62 5.36
C PRO A 117 8.06 -17.12 5.01
N ALA A 118 7.46 -16.81 3.87
CA ALA A 118 7.17 -15.44 3.45
C ALA A 118 5.83 -15.39 2.74
N VAL A 119 4.97 -14.44 3.10
CA VAL A 119 3.64 -14.31 2.50
C VAL A 119 3.22 -12.85 2.29
N GLY A 120 2.67 -12.57 1.13
CA GLY A 120 1.91 -11.36 0.84
C GLY A 120 0.43 -11.56 1.17
N LEU A 121 -0.12 -10.84 2.13
CA LEU A 121 -1.55 -10.78 2.39
C LEU A 121 -2.12 -9.55 1.68
N PHE A 122 -2.38 -9.71 0.38
CA PHE A 122 -2.91 -8.64 -0.48
C PHE A 122 -4.43 -8.62 -0.44
N MET A 123 -4.92 -8.39 0.76
CA MET A 123 -6.33 -8.37 1.09
C MET A 123 -6.79 -6.92 1.19
N GLU A 124 -7.90 -6.57 0.57
CA GLU A 124 -8.41 -5.19 0.61
C GLU A 124 -8.76 -4.72 2.03
N MET A 125 -8.93 -3.42 2.22
CA MET A 125 -9.31 -2.87 3.54
C MET A 125 -10.64 -3.45 4.02
N GLY A 126 -10.76 -3.67 5.33
CA GLY A 126 -11.96 -4.27 5.93
C GLY A 126 -12.04 -5.80 5.84
N SER A 127 -11.19 -6.47 5.05
CA SER A 127 -11.18 -7.95 4.96
C SER A 127 -10.51 -8.67 6.13
N GLY A 128 -9.91 -7.94 7.08
CA GLY A 128 -9.30 -8.50 8.30
C GLY A 128 -7.86 -8.98 8.15
N LYS A 129 -7.04 -8.33 7.33
CA LYS A 129 -5.59 -8.61 7.18
C LYS A 129 -4.85 -8.74 8.51
N THR A 130 -5.10 -7.79 9.42
CA THR A 130 -4.46 -7.75 10.75
C THR A 130 -4.81 -8.98 11.55
N LYS A 131 -6.07 -9.41 11.55
CA LYS A 131 -6.51 -10.64 12.20
C LYS A 131 -5.76 -11.87 11.68
N VAL A 132 -5.69 -12.05 10.36
CA VAL A 132 -4.96 -13.17 9.75
C VAL A 132 -3.48 -13.14 10.14
N ALA A 133 -2.86 -11.94 10.17
CA ALA A 133 -1.47 -11.81 10.61
C ALA A 133 -1.28 -12.18 12.09
N VAL A 134 -2.19 -11.75 12.98
CA VAL A 134 -2.18 -12.13 14.41
C VAL A 134 -2.35 -13.64 14.57
N ASP A 135 -3.30 -14.24 13.86
CA ASP A 135 -3.50 -15.68 13.88
C ASP A 135 -2.23 -16.44 13.44
N LEU A 136 -1.55 -15.98 12.38
CA LEU A 136 -0.29 -16.58 11.92
C LEU A 136 0.83 -16.44 12.96
N ILE A 137 0.99 -15.27 13.57
CA ILE A 137 1.99 -14.99 14.61
C ILE A 137 1.80 -15.95 15.79
N THR A 138 0.57 -16.05 16.29
CA THR A 138 0.26 -16.80 17.50
C THR A 138 0.27 -18.31 17.28
N ASN A 139 -0.30 -18.79 16.16
CA ASN A 139 -0.31 -20.23 15.84
C ASN A 139 1.07 -20.81 15.50
N ARG A 140 1.98 -19.97 14.98
CA ARG A 140 3.37 -20.38 14.75
C ARG A 140 4.26 -20.29 15.99
N GLY A 141 3.74 -19.73 17.09
CA GLY A 141 4.47 -19.59 18.34
C GLY A 141 5.64 -18.60 18.29
N HIS A 142 5.56 -17.58 17.42
CA HIS A 142 6.60 -16.54 17.34
C HIS A 142 6.71 -15.79 18.66
N LYS A 143 7.92 -15.71 19.20
CA LYS A 143 8.22 -15.05 20.48
C LYS A 143 8.60 -13.57 20.29
N ARG A 144 9.27 -13.23 19.20
CA ARG A 144 9.84 -11.92 18.92
C ARG A 144 9.39 -11.44 17.55
N THR A 145 8.26 -10.75 17.51
CA THR A 145 7.70 -10.21 16.27
C THR A 145 7.93 -8.71 16.18
N LEU A 146 8.37 -8.22 15.03
CA LEU A 146 8.43 -6.80 14.71
C LEU A 146 7.34 -6.46 13.69
N VAL A 147 6.55 -5.46 13.99
CA VAL A 147 5.58 -4.85 13.06
C VAL A 147 6.06 -3.48 12.66
N VAL A 148 6.22 -3.26 11.36
CA VAL A 148 6.50 -1.94 10.77
C VAL A 148 5.23 -1.46 10.08
N CYS A 149 4.68 -0.35 10.54
CA CYS A 149 3.39 0.15 10.06
C CYS A 149 3.37 1.69 9.96
N PRO A 150 2.34 2.30 9.36
CA PRO A 150 2.10 3.74 9.48
C PRO A 150 1.93 4.16 10.94
N LYS A 151 2.40 5.38 11.29
CA LYS A 151 2.32 5.88 12.67
C LYS A 151 0.90 5.84 13.23
N SER A 152 -0.10 6.14 12.43
CA SER A 152 -1.53 6.09 12.80
C SER A 152 -2.05 4.68 13.08
N ALA A 153 -1.43 3.64 12.52
CA ALA A 153 -1.83 2.25 12.74
C ALA A 153 -1.21 1.63 14.01
N MET A 154 -0.20 2.25 14.60
CA MET A 154 0.53 1.67 15.72
C MET A 154 -0.39 1.39 16.91
N VAL A 155 -1.18 2.39 17.32
CA VAL A 155 -2.11 2.28 18.46
C VAL A 155 -3.48 1.77 17.99
N ASP A 156 -4.10 2.44 17.01
CA ASP A 156 -5.49 2.19 16.63
C ASP A 156 -5.71 0.83 15.96
N VAL A 157 -4.68 0.26 15.33
CA VAL A 157 -4.76 -1.07 14.74
C VAL A 157 -4.03 -2.09 15.61
N TRP A 158 -2.70 -1.99 15.73
CA TRP A 158 -1.92 -3.07 16.32
C TRP A 158 -2.09 -3.21 17.83
N ALA A 159 -2.02 -2.11 18.61
CA ALA A 159 -2.20 -2.21 20.05
C ALA A 159 -3.62 -2.59 20.45
N ARG A 160 -4.66 -2.14 19.70
CA ARG A 160 -6.05 -2.46 19.99
C ARG A 160 -6.50 -3.82 19.46
N GLN A 161 -6.06 -4.21 18.24
CA GLN A 161 -6.56 -5.42 17.57
C GLN A 161 -5.85 -6.72 18.02
N VAL A 162 -4.58 -6.65 18.34
CA VAL A 162 -3.83 -7.86 18.75
C VAL A 162 -4.43 -8.55 19.97
N PRO A 163 -4.77 -7.85 21.08
CA PRO A 163 -5.41 -8.49 22.24
C PRO A 163 -6.78 -9.11 21.93
N ILE A 164 -7.52 -8.56 20.96
CA ILE A 164 -8.84 -9.04 20.56
C ILE A 164 -8.73 -10.35 19.77
N HIS A 165 -7.78 -10.44 18.85
CA HIS A 165 -7.67 -11.56 17.90
C HIS A 165 -6.71 -12.65 18.36
N SER A 166 -5.83 -12.37 19.29
CA SER A 166 -4.88 -13.36 19.82
C SER A 166 -5.60 -14.40 20.69
N HIS A 167 -5.35 -15.69 20.45
CA HIS A 167 -5.83 -16.79 21.28
C HIS A 167 -4.89 -17.10 22.46
N ILE A 168 -3.74 -16.44 22.54
CA ILE A 168 -2.76 -16.55 23.63
C ILE A 168 -2.42 -15.16 24.18
N PRO A 169 -2.01 -15.06 25.45
CA PRO A 169 -1.49 -13.79 25.99
C PRO A 169 -0.23 -13.34 25.24
N ILE A 170 -0.27 -12.16 24.67
CA ILE A 170 0.83 -11.56 23.93
C ILE A 170 1.01 -10.09 24.34
N ASN A 171 2.25 -9.66 24.54
CA ASN A 171 2.54 -8.28 24.87
C ASN A 171 2.73 -7.45 23.60
N VAL A 172 2.11 -6.27 23.52
CA VAL A 172 2.27 -5.32 22.41
C VAL A 172 2.96 -4.07 22.91
N VAL A 173 4.14 -3.77 22.38
CA VAL A 173 4.95 -2.63 22.78
C VAL A 173 5.13 -1.67 21.63
N ILE A 174 4.57 -0.47 21.79
CA ILE A 174 4.69 0.61 20.82
C ILE A 174 6.03 1.33 21.04
N LEU A 175 6.91 1.30 20.05
CA LEU A 175 8.17 2.03 20.08
C LEU A 175 7.93 3.49 19.69
N ASP A 176 7.48 4.31 20.64
CA ASP A 176 7.09 5.71 20.44
C ASP A 176 8.06 6.74 21.02
N GLY A 177 9.16 6.29 21.61
CA GLY A 177 10.20 7.13 22.19
C GLY A 177 10.60 8.29 21.26
N SER A 178 10.95 9.45 21.84
CA SER A 178 11.26 10.70 21.13
C SER A 178 12.49 10.63 20.19
N SER A 179 13.35 9.61 20.37
CA SER A 179 14.55 9.39 19.54
C SER A 179 14.73 7.91 19.21
N ALA A 180 15.54 7.62 18.18
CA ALA A 180 15.91 6.25 17.83
C ALA A 180 16.63 5.51 18.97
N GLY A 181 17.43 6.22 19.76
CA GLY A 181 18.10 5.67 20.96
C GLY A 181 17.09 5.23 22.03
N LYS A 182 16.12 6.08 22.36
CA LYS A 182 15.08 5.73 23.36
C LYS A 182 14.23 4.55 22.89
N LYS A 183 13.87 4.49 21.59
CA LYS A 183 13.15 3.34 21.00
C LYS A 183 13.98 2.06 21.07
N MET A 184 15.28 2.15 20.84
CA MET A 184 16.20 1.02 20.97
C MET A 184 16.24 0.49 22.40
N GLU A 185 16.40 1.37 23.41
CA GLU A 185 16.41 0.95 24.81
C GLU A 185 15.08 0.32 25.23
N GLN A 186 13.95 0.87 24.79
CA GLN A 186 12.63 0.29 25.01
C GLN A 186 12.53 -1.12 24.38
N ALA A 187 12.96 -1.28 23.14
CA ALA A 187 12.97 -2.57 22.46
C ALA A 187 13.87 -3.59 23.17
N LYS A 188 15.07 -3.17 23.57
CA LYS A 188 16.05 -4.00 24.31
C LYS A 188 15.49 -4.49 25.63
N ALA A 189 14.96 -3.59 26.46
CA ALA A 189 14.34 -3.94 27.74
C ALA A 189 13.18 -4.93 27.55
N THR A 190 12.34 -4.73 26.52
CA THR A 190 11.23 -5.63 26.21
C THR A 190 11.71 -7.01 25.80
N LEU A 191 12.76 -7.13 24.98
CA LEU A 191 13.27 -8.43 24.53
C LEU A 191 13.95 -9.21 25.67
N VAL A 192 14.56 -8.55 26.64
CA VAL A 192 15.05 -9.19 27.87
C VAL A 192 13.89 -9.82 28.64
N GLN A 193 12.76 -9.11 28.78
CA GLN A 193 11.56 -9.67 29.45
C GLN A 193 11.02 -10.92 28.73
N VAL A 194 11.14 -10.99 27.39
CA VAL A 194 10.75 -12.21 26.64
C VAL A 194 11.62 -13.40 27.04
N GLU A 195 12.92 -13.20 27.24
CA GLU A 195 13.84 -14.25 27.68
C GLU A 195 13.51 -14.74 29.09
N GLU A 196 13.19 -13.82 29.99
CA GLU A 196 12.87 -14.13 31.40
C GLU A 196 11.51 -14.79 31.58
N THR A 197 10.50 -14.31 30.84
CA THR A 197 9.10 -14.73 31.06
C THR A 197 8.60 -15.77 30.07
N GLY A 198 9.27 -15.94 28.94
CA GLY A 198 8.83 -16.75 27.80
C GLY A 198 7.57 -16.21 27.07
N ARG A 199 7.03 -15.06 27.51
CA ARG A 199 5.84 -14.46 26.90
C ARG A 199 6.18 -13.83 25.55
N PRO A 200 5.42 -14.11 24.50
CA PRO A 200 5.64 -13.51 23.19
C PRO A 200 5.39 -12.00 23.20
N VAL A 201 6.13 -11.28 22.36
CA VAL A 201 6.00 -9.83 22.17
C VAL A 201 5.84 -9.46 20.70
N ILE A 202 5.04 -8.44 20.47
CA ILE A 202 4.99 -7.70 19.21
C ILE A 202 5.54 -6.29 19.46
N LEU A 203 6.71 -5.99 18.91
CA LEU A 203 7.26 -4.64 18.84
C LEU A 203 6.65 -3.92 17.65
N VAL A 204 6.08 -2.74 17.85
CA VAL A 204 5.45 -1.95 16.79
C VAL A 204 6.21 -0.64 16.57
N VAL A 205 6.63 -0.38 15.33
CA VAL A 205 7.41 0.80 14.97
C VAL A 205 6.94 1.38 13.64
N ASN A 206 7.10 2.68 13.45
CA ASN A 206 6.77 3.33 12.19
C ASN A 206 7.91 3.26 11.15
N TYR A 207 7.56 3.32 9.86
CA TYR A 207 8.49 3.26 8.73
C TYR A 207 9.59 4.33 8.77
N GLU A 208 9.29 5.52 9.28
CA GLU A 208 10.21 6.64 9.35
C GLU A 208 11.31 6.44 10.41
N SER A 209 11.08 5.56 11.40
CA SER A 209 11.99 5.32 12.52
C SER A 209 12.77 4.01 12.42
N VAL A 210 12.21 2.95 11.83
CA VAL A 210 12.74 1.58 11.90
C VAL A 210 14.18 1.44 11.41
N TRP A 211 14.59 2.24 10.45
CA TRP A 211 15.92 2.21 9.83
C TRP A 211 16.93 3.19 10.43
N ARG A 212 16.48 4.08 11.36
CA ARG A 212 17.33 5.09 11.96
C ARG A 212 18.25 4.47 13.01
N GLU A 213 19.51 4.88 12.99
CA GLU A 213 20.49 4.41 13.99
C GLU A 213 20.26 5.10 15.36
N PRO A 214 20.50 4.40 16.49
CA PRO A 214 21.02 3.02 16.62
C PRO A 214 19.94 1.92 16.52
N LEU A 215 18.66 2.25 16.48
CA LEU A 215 17.54 1.30 16.47
C LEU A 215 17.65 0.30 15.29
N GLY A 216 17.99 0.79 14.10
CA GLY A 216 18.07 -0.04 12.90
C GLY A 216 19.10 -1.16 13.01
N SER A 217 20.30 -0.86 13.51
CA SER A 217 21.35 -1.86 13.72
C SER A 217 20.97 -2.86 14.82
N PHE A 218 20.36 -2.38 15.90
CA PHE A 218 19.87 -3.25 16.98
C PHE A 218 18.83 -4.26 16.47
N LEU A 219 17.80 -3.81 15.77
CA LEU A 219 16.73 -4.69 15.29
C LEU A 219 17.23 -5.78 14.31
N LYS A 220 18.27 -5.52 13.53
CA LYS A 220 18.91 -6.53 12.67
C LYS A 220 19.60 -7.67 13.45
N GLN A 221 19.93 -7.43 14.70
CA GLN A 221 20.66 -8.37 15.59
C GLN A 221 19.76 -8.92 16.71
N ALA A 222 18.52 -8.46 16.80
CA ALA A 222 17.61 -8.73 17.91
C ALA A 222 17.03 -10.16 17.94
N GLY A 223 17.43 -11.05 17.02
CA GLY A 223 16.93 -12.43 16.96
C GLY A 223 15.42 -12.50 16.75
N LEU A 224 14.90 -11.66 15.85
CA LEU A 224 13.47 -11.63 15.51
C LEU A 224 13.04 -12.91 14.79
N ASP A 225 11.91 -13.48 15.20
CA ASP A 225 11.30 -14.63 14.54
C ASP A 225 10.49 -14.22 13.32
N CYS A 226 9.79 -13.11 13.42
CA CYS A 226 8.85 -12.63 12.41
C CYS A 226 8.94 -11.11 12.20
N VAL A 227 8.85 -10.68 10.95
CA VAL A 227 8.67 -9.26 10.58
C VAL A 227 7.43 -9.10 9.72
N VAL A 228 6.57 -8.18 10.12
CA VAL A 228 5.35 -7.79 9.40
C VAL A 228 5.50 -6.37 8.89
N LEU A 229 5.31 -6.15 7.59
CA LEU A 229 5.20 -4.83 6.99
C LEU A 229 3.73 -4.54 6.69
N ASP A 230 3.10 -3.71 7.50
CA ASP A 230 1.72 -3.27 7.27
C ASP A 230 1.69 -2.03 6.38
N GLU A 231 0.77 -2.00 5.42
CA GLU A 231 0.77 -1.08 4.28
C GLU A 231 2.12 -1.13 3.51
N SER A 232 2.53 -2.34 3.16
CA SER A 232 3.84 -2.66 2.58
C SER A 232 4.16 -1.91 1.28
N HIS A 233 3.15 -1.33 0.60
CA HIS A 233 3.38 -0.42 -0.53
C HIS A 233 4.24 0.81 -0.17
N ARG A 234 4.44 1.11 1.13
CA ARG A 234 5.36 2.17 1.58
C ARG A 234 6.83 1.91 1.28
N ILE A 235 7.20 0.66 1.05
CA ILE A 235 8.57 0.31 0.59
C ILE A 235 8.68 0.18 -0.94
N LYS A 236 7.67 0.56 -1.73
CA LYS A 236 7.62 0.38 -3.19
C LYS A 236 8.80 0.94 -3.96
N SER A 237 9.45 2.00 -3.47
CA SER A 237 10.61 2.63 -4.11
C SER A 237 11.88 1.83 -3.79
N PRO A 238 12.47 1.07 -4.73
CA PRO A 238 13.56 0.13 -4.45
C PRO A 238 14.83 0.77 -3.90
N GLY A 239 15.10 2.03 -4.26
CA GLY A 239 16.27 2.80 -3.81
C GLY A 239 16.08 3.56 -2.50
N SER A 240 14.88 3.60 -1.93
CA SER A 240 14.65 4.34 -0.68
C SER A 240 15.34 3.66 0.51
N ARG A 241 15.81 4.46 1.49
CA ARG A 241 16.49 3.96 2.69
C ARG A 241 15.67 2.91 3.43
N VAL A 242 14.38 3.15 3.62
CA VAL A 242 13.48 2.21 4.28
C VAL A 242 13.33 0.90 3.51
N SER A 243 13.22 0.96 2.18
CA SER A 243 13.12 -0.24 1.34
C SER A 243 14.39 -1.10 1.37
N LEU A 244 15.55 -0.45 1.31
CA LEU A 244 16.85 -1.13 1.43
C LEU A 244 17.02 -1.77 2.81
N TYR A 245 16.63 -1.04 3.85
CA TYR A 245 16.67 -1.53 5.23
C TYR A 245 15.74 -2.75 5.43
N CYS A 246 14.48 -2.67 5.00
CA CYS A 246 13.54 -3.78 5.11
C CYS A 246 14.00 -5.03 4.33
N ALA A 247 14.58 -4.84 3.13
CA ALA A 247 15.14 -5.95 2.36
C ALA A 247 16.32 -6.63 3.09
N GLU A 248 17.17 -5.84 3.76
CA GLU A 248 18.29 -6.39 4.53
C GLU A 248 17.82 -7.09 5.83
N LEU A 249 16.84 -6.52 6.50
CA LEU A 249 16.20 -7.13 7.68
C LEU A 249 15.52 -8.45 7.31
N GLY A 250 14.81 -8.48 6.17
CA GLY A 250 14.12 -9.68 5.69
C GLY A 250 15.04 -10.89 5.44
N LYS A 251 16.30 -10.66 5.10
CA LYS A 251 17.30 -11.75 4.94
C LYS A 251 17.70 -12.43 6.27
N ARG A 252 17.48 -11.75 7.38
CA ARG A 252 17.90 -12.16 8.72
C ARG A 252 16.79 -12.79 9.55
N VAL A 253 15.56 -12.74 9.04
CA VAL A 253 14.37 -13.17 9.77
C VAL A 253 13.72 -14.33 9.05
N PRO A 254 13.41 -15.45 9.75
CA PRO A 254 12.85 -16.64 9.11
C PRO A 254 11.45 -16.42 8.53
N TYR A 255 10.61 -15.60 9.20
CA TYR A 255 9.23 -15.38 8.75
C TYR A 255 8.95 -13.93 8.43
N ARG A 256 8.32 -13.70 7.26
CA ARG A 256 8.04 -12.35 6.73
C ARG A 256 6.63 -12.25 6.19
N MET A 257 5.95 -11.18 6.56
CA MET A 257 4.62 -10.87 6.05
C MET A 257 4.58 -9.46 5.46
N ALA A 258 3.93 -9.30 4.32
CA ALA A 258 3.64 -8.00 3.71
C ALA A 258 2.13 -7.86 3.57
N LEU A 259 1.56 -6.89 4.28
CA LEU A 259 0.13 -6.63 4.30
C LEU A 259 -0.16 -5.37 3.49
N THR A 260 -1.06 -5.45 2.52
CA THR A 260 -1.58 -4.28 1.79
C THR A 260 -2.82 -4.64 0.98
N GLY A 261 -3.73 -3.70 0.80
CA GLY A 261 -4.83 -3.86 -0.15
C GLY A 261 -4.44 -3.55 -1.59
N THR A 262 -3.36 -2.79 -1.78
CA THR A 262 -2.92 -2.25 -3.08
C THR A 262 -1.43 -2.48 -3.30
N PRO A 263 -0.98 -3.71 -3.60
CA PRO A 263 0.44 -4.02 -3.76
C PRO A 263 1.09 -3.26 -4.94
N ALA A 264 0.37 -3.10 -6.05
CA ALA A 264 0.76 -2.31 -7.22
C ALA A 264 0.03 -0.95 -7.18
N HIS A 265 0.47 -0.07 -6.29
CA HIS A 265 -0.23 1.18 -5.96
C HIS A 265 -0.30 2.17 -7.14
N ASN A 266 0.83 2.43 -7.80
CA ASN A 266 0.91 3.34 -8.95
C ASN A 266 1.31 2.59 -10.23
N SER A 267 2.05 1.52 -10.09
CA SER A 267 2.54 0.75 -11.24
C SER A 267 2.78 -0.72 -10.88
N PRO A 268 2.78 -1.63 -11.86
CA PRO A 268 3.17 -3.01 -11.63
C PRO A 268 4.59 -3.16 -11.05
N LEU A 269 5.47 -2.18 -11.26
CA LEU A 269 6.84 -2.22 -10.73
C LEU A 269 6.91 -2.01 -9.22
N ASP A 270 5.87 -1.48 -8.59
CA ASP A 270 5.78 -1.22 -7.15
C ASP A 270 5.88 -2.50 -6.31
N VAL A 271 5.58 -3.66 -6.90
CA VAL A 271 5.66 -4.95 -6.20
C VAL A 271 7.11 -5.41 -5.97
N TYR A 272 8.07 -4.98 -6.80
CA TYR A 272 9.44 -5.47 -6.75
C TYR A 272 10.08 -5.38 -5.36
N ALA A 273 10.00 -4.22 -4.73
CA ALA A 273 10.63 -4.00 -3.44
C ALA A 273 9.95 -4.78 -2.31
N GLN A 274 8.66 -5.00 -2.41
CA GLN A 274 7.90 -5.85 -1.47
C GLN A 274 8.35 -7.30 -1.58
N TYR A 275 8.54 -7.82 -2.81
CA TYR A 275 9.04 -9.18 -3.02
C TYR A 275 10.53 -9.33 -2.72
N ARG A 276 11.34 -8.27 -2.89
CA ARG A 276 12.73 -8.27 -2.41
C ARG A 276 12.82 -8.45 -0.88
N PHE A 277 11.83 -7.95 -0.14
CA PHE A 277 11.71 -8.20 1.29
C PHE A 277 11.16 -9.60 1.58
N LEU A 278 10.08 -10.03 0.91
CA LEU A 278 9.43 -11.32 1.14
C LEU A 278 10.31 -12.48 0.69
N ASP A 279 10.53 -12.61 -0.59
CA ASP A 279 11.30 -13.66 -1.23
C ASP A 279 11.93 -13.16 -2.54
N PRO A 280 13.24 -12.88 -2.55
CA PRO A 280 13.93 -12.44 -3.76
C PRO A 280 13.95 -13.52 -4.86
N GLY A 281 13.62 -14.76 -4.57
CA GLY A 281 13.49 -15.83 -5.56
C GLY A 281 12.31 -15.65 -6.51
N VAL A 282 11.33 -14.81 -6.19
CA VAL A 282 10.16 -14.54 -7.04
C VAL A 282 10.52 -13.65 -8.23
N PHE A 283 11.11 -12.48 -7.97
CA PHE A 283 11.43 -11.47 -9.00
C PHE A 283 12.92 -11.12 -9.11
N GLY A 284 13.78 -11.76 -8.32
CA GLY A 284 15.22 -11.52 -8.31
C GLY A 284 15.64 -10.32 -7.45
N THR A 285 16.95 -10.06 -7.43
CA THR A 285 17.58 -9.01 -6.63
C THR A 285 17.97 -7.77 -7.44
N ASN A 286 17.80 -7.79 -8.77
CA ASN A 286 18.18 -6.70 -9.67
C ASN A 286 16.93 -6.00 -10.22
N PHE A 287 16.67 -4.79 -9.73
CA PHE A 287 15.52 -3.98 -10.19
C PHE A 287 15.59 -3.62 -11.67
N GLY A 288 16.79 -3.36 -12.21
CA GLY A 288 16.94 -3.05 -13.63
C GLY A 288 16.52 -4.21 -14.54
N ALA A 289 16.91 -5.44 -14.19
CA ALA A 289 16.50 -6.64 -14.91
C ALA A 289 14.98 -6.87 -14.82
N PHE A 290 14.40 -6.70 -13.62
CA PHE A 290 12.95 -6.79 -13.41
C PHE A 290 12.20 -5.74 -14.24
N ARG A 291 12.61 -4.48 -14.16
CA ARG A 291 12.01 -3.38 -14.92
C ARG A 291 12.04 -3.65 -16.42
N ASN A 292 13.22 -3.99 -16.97
CA ASN A 292 13.39 -4.24 -18.41
C ASN A 292 12.58 -5.45 -18.91
N ARG A 293 12.27 -6.42 -18.03
CA ARG A 293 11.43 -7.56 -18.38
C ARG A 293 9.97 -7.15 -18.55
N TYR A 294 9.42 -6.35 -17.62
CA TYR A 294 7.99 -6.07 -17.51
C TYR A 294 7.58 -4.68 -18.00
N ALA A 295 8.52 -3.78 -18.24
CA ALA A 295 8.27 -2.44 -18.75
C ALA A 295 9.00 -2.18 -20.06
N VAL A 296 8.50 -1.22 -20.83
CA VAL A 296 9.11 -0.68 -22.04
C VAL A 296 9.69 0.67 -21.70
N MET A 297 10.97 0.83 -21.96
CA MET A 297 11.69 2.07 -21.70
C MET A 297 11.74 2.92 -22.97
N GLY A 298 11.59 4.23 -22.83
CA GLY A 298 11.61 5.20 -23.92
C GLY A 298 11.74 6.62 -23.40
N GLY A 299 11.27 7.59 -24.18
CA GLY A 299 11.41 9.01 -23.88
C GLY A 299 12.83 9.53 -24.09
N TYR A 300 13.08 10.79 -23.70
CA TYR A 300 14.41 11.41 -23.83
C TYR A 300 15.42 10.65 -22.98
N GLY A 301 16.50 10.18 -23.62
CA GLY A 301 17.54 9.37 -22.97
C GLY A 301 17.15 7.92 -22.65
N GLY A 302 15.93 7.45 -22.96
CA GLY A 302 15.52 6.06 -22.74
C GLY A 302 15.25 5.68 -21.28
N TYR A 303 15.08 6.67 -20.38
CA TYR A 303 14.93 6.42 -18.93
C TYR A 303 13.48 6.39 -18.43
N GLN A 304 12.52 6.72 -19.27
CA GLN A 304 11.11 6.75 -18.90
C GLN A 304 10.42 5.43 -19.23
N VAL A 305 9.52 4.99 -18.36
CA VAL A 305 8.61 3.89 -18.68
C VAL A 305 7.48 4.45 -19.55
N ILE A 306 7.36 3.94 -20.77
CA ILE A 306 6.33 4.35 -21.73
C ILE A 306 5.15 3.38 -21.78
N ALA A 307 5.37 2.12 -21.39
CA ALA A 307 4.32 1.11 -21.32
C ALA A 307 4.73 -0.05 -20.40
N TYR A 308 3.76 -0.85 -19.99
CA TYR A 308 4.00 -2.09 -19.26
C TYR A 308 3.63 -3.29 -20.13
N ARG A 309 4.56 -4.24 -20.34
CA ARG A 309 4.35 -5.44 -21.16
C ARG A 309 3.26 -6.38 -20.62
N ILE A 310 2.79 -6.14 -19.41
CA ILE A 310 1.81 -6.93 -18.66
C ILE A 310 0.45 -6.24 -18.51
N ASN A 311 0.29 -5.05 -19.11
CA ASN A 311 -0.98 -4.34 -19.12
C ASN A 311 -1.54 -4.35 -20.54
N PRO A 312 -2.78 -4.85 -20.77
CA PRO A 312 -3.36 -4.93 -22.11
C PRO A 312 -3.71 -3.57 -22.73
N THR A 313 -3.87 -2.54 -21.90
CA THR A 313 -4.19 -1.18 -22.30
C THR A 313 -3.14 -0.18 -21.84
N LEU A 314 -2.96 0.88 -22.61
CA LEU A 314 -2.19 2.07 -22.23
C LEU A 314 -3.02 2.96 -21.27
N PRO A 315 -2.39 3.94 -20.59
CA PRO A 315 -3.08 4.85 -19.68
C PRO A 315 -4.24 5.64 -20.33
N ASP A 316 -4.19 5.88 -21.62
CA ASP A 316 -5.24 6.54 -22.43
C ASP A 316 -6.40 5.62 -22.86
N GLY A 317 -6.35 4.35 -22.42
CA GLY A 317 -7.37 3.34 -22.75
C GLY A 317 -7.18 2.64 -24.09
N GLN A 318 -6.18 3.04 -24.91
CA GLN A 318 -5.88 2.38 -26.17
C GLN A 318 -5.24 1.00 -25.96
N PRO A 319 -5.39 0.07 -26.93
CA PRO A 319 -4.69 -1.21 -26.90
C PRO A 319 -3.17 -1.02 -26.81
N ASN A 320 -2.53 -1.74 -25.90
CA ASN A 320 -1.08 -1.65 -25.71
C ASN A 320 -0.34 -2.53 -26.73
N PRO A 321 0.40 -1.98 -27.70
CA PRO A 321 1.11 -2.75 -28.73
C PRO A 321 2.28 -3.58 -28.16
N TYR A 322 2.71 -3.29 -26.94
CA TYR A 322 3.79 -3.99 -26.25
C TYR A 322 3.30 -5.09 -25.32
N TYR A 323 1.98 -5.28 -25.19
CA TYR A 323 1.40 -6.28 -24.30
C TYR A 323 1.82 -7.70 -24.69
N SER A 324 2.16 -8.49 -23.69
CA SER A 324 2.52 -9.89 -23.81
C SER A 324 1.72 -10.73 -22.82
N GLN A 325 0.72 -11.44 -23.29
CA GLN A 325 -0.09 -12.34 -22.46
C GLN A 325 0.77 -13.38 -21.72
N LYS A 326 1.85 -13.85 -22.36
CA LYS A 326 2.80 -14.78 -21.71
C LYS A 326 3.51 -14.14 -20.52
N LEU A 327 3.98 -12.90 -20.65
CA LEU A 327 4.65 -12.20 -19.56
C LEU A 327 3.68 -11.81 -18.45
N ASP A 328 2.45 -11.44 -18.81
CA ASP A 328 1.41 -11.14 -17.84
C ASP A 328 1.07 -12.39 -16.99
N ARG A 329 0.81 -13.52 -17.64
CA ARG A 329 0.58 -14.79 -16.94
C ARG A 329 1.76 -15.16 -16.04
N GLU A 330 2.98 -15.08 -16.55
CA GLU A 330 4.19 -15.34 -15.75
C GLU A 330 4.27 -14.41 -14.52
N PHE A 331 4.01 -13.12 -14.71
CA PHE A 331 4.03 -12.14 -13.62
C PHE A 331 2.99 -12.47 -12.54
N GLN A 332 1.76 -12.78 -12.95
CA GLN A 332 0.67 -13.16 -12.05
C GLN A 332 1.00 -14.47 -11.30
N GLU A 333 1.45 -15.50 -12.01
CA GLU A 333 1.85 -16.77 -11.40
C GLU A 333 2.95 -16.60 -10.35
N ARG A 334 3.99 -15.82 -10.68
CA ARG A 334 5.09 -15.52 -9.75
C ARG A 334 4.59 -14.72 -8.55
N MET A 335 3.84 -13.64 -8.80
CA MET A 335 3.32 -12.79 -7.74
C MET A 335 2.44 -13.57 -6.76
N TYR A 336 1.51 -14.37 -7.27
CA TYR A 336 0.55 -15.09 -6.44
C TYR A 336 1.05 -16.48 -5.98
N SER A 337 2.30 -16.84 -6.24
CA SER A 337 2.89 -18.08 -5.69
C SER A 337 3.01 -18.01 -4.16
N ILE A 338 3.34 -16.85 -3.61
CA ILE A 338 3.47 -16.59 -2.16
C ILE A 338 2.56 -15.47 -1.67
N ALA A 339 1.56 -15.07 -2.45
CA ALA A 339 0.62 -14.04 -2.04
C ALA A 339 -0.82 -14.53 -2.14
N PHE A 340 -1.61 -14.16 -1.14
CA PHE A 340 -3.05 -14.34 -1.10
C PHE A 340 -3.74 -13.01 -1.39
N ARG A 341 -4.60 -13.00 -2.39
CA ARG A 341 -5.37 -11.82 -2.78
C ARG A 341 -6.84 -12.05 -2.56
N ILE A 342 -7.50 -11.04 -2.04
CA ILE A 342 -8.95 -10.98 -1.97
C ILE A 342 -9.44 -9.56 -2.18
N ARG A 343 -10.54 -9.42 -2.93
CA ARG A 343 -11.25 -8.16 -3.05
C ARG A 343 -12.42 -8.15 -2.09
N THR A 344 -12.68 -7.02 -1.49
CA THR A 344 -13.79 -6.87 -0.53
C THR A 344 -15.14 -7.20 -1.17
N GLY A 345 -15.35 -6.78 -2.43
CA GLY A 345 -16.57 -7.08 -3.18
C GLY A 345 -16.78 -8.56 -3.54
N ASP A 346 -15.74 -9.40 -3.46
CA ASP A 346 -15.86 -10.84 -3.74
C ASP A 346 -16.34 -11.64 -2.51
N VAL A 347 -16.25 -11.04 -1.30
CA VAL A 347 -16.42 -11.78 -0.03
C VAL A 347 -17.29 -11.08 0.99
N LEU A 348 -17.62 -9.82 0.78
CA LEU A 348 -18.45 -9.01 1.66
C LEU A 348 -19.57 -8.36 0.86
N ASP A 349 -20.80 -8.56 1.31
CA ASP A 349 -21.96 -7.87 0.77
C ASP A 349 -22.01 -6.46 1.38
N LEU A 350 -21.36 -5.51 0.71
CA LEU A 350 -21.36 -4.12 1.12
C LEU A 350 -22.45 -3.34 0.37
N PRO A 351 -23.05 -2.34 1.00
CA PRO A 351 -24.00 -1.47 0.34
C PRO A 351 -23.39 -0.79 -0.89
N PRO A 352 -24.21 -0.45 -1.90
CA PRO A 352 -23.75 0.22 -3.11
C PRO A 352 -23.17 1.59 -2.80
N GLU A 353 -22.15 1.96 -3.58
CA GLU A 353 -21.55 3.29 -3.58
C GLU A 353 -22.16 4.13 -4.72
N ILE A 354 -22.56 5.36 -4.41
CA ILE A 354 -23.15 6.29 -5.36
C ILE A 354 -22.28 7.54 -5.42
N ASP A 355 -21.74 7.83 -6.58
CA ASP A 355 -20.94 9.04 -6.82
C ASP A 355 -21.79 10.14 -7.45
N GLU A 356 -21.79 11.31 -6.84
CA GLU A 356 -22.49 12.50 -7.32
C GLU A 356 -21.52 13.69 -7.48
N GLU A 357 -21.61 14.36 -8.61
CA GLU A 357 -20.82 15.57 -8.87
C GLU A 357 -21.65 16.81 -8.57
N ARG A 358 -21.12 17.70 -7.73
CA ARG A 358 -21.67 19.04 -7.49
C ARG A 358 -20.71 20.04 -8.11
N ARG A 359 -21.17 20.76 -9.13
CA ARG A 359 -20.33 21.61 -9.98
C ARG A 359 -20.64 23.08 -9.78
N PHE A 360 -19.59 23.90 -9.85
CA PHE A 360 -19.71 25.36 -9.80
C PHE A 360 -18.76 26.04 -10.78
N ASN A 361 -18.99 27.33 -11.05
CA ASN A 361 -18.09 28.15 -11.85
C ASN A 361 -17.29 29.07 -10.93
N LEU A 362 -15.97 29.16 -11.13
CA LEU A 362 -15.16 30.13 -10.44
C LEU A 362 -15.68 31.57 -10.74
N SER A 363 -15.63 32.44 -9.75
CA SER A 363 -15.86 33.85 -9.93
C SER A 363 -14.96 34.45 -11.02
N ASN A 364 -15.36 35.55 -11.64
CA ASN A 364 -14.58 36.17 -12.71
C ASN A 364 -13.15 36.55 -12.27
N SER A 365 -12.98 36.95 -11.02
CA SER A 365 -11.68 37.27 -10.42
C SER A 365 -10.80 36.03 -10.27
N ALA A 366 -11.32 34.96 -9.64
CA ALA A 366 -10.63 33.71 -9.47
C ALA A 366 -10.31 33.04 -10.82
N ARG A 367 -11.24 33.08 -11.78
CA ARG A 367 -11.04 32.57 -13.13
C ARG A 367 -9.88 33.24 -13.87
N LYS A 368 -9.74 34.56 -13.74
CA LYS A 368 -8.62 35.30 -14.34
C LYS A 368 -7.27 34.85 -13.75
N ILE A 369 -7.18 34.72 -12.43
CA ILE A 369 -5.98 34.27 -11.73
C ILE A 369 -5.65 32.82 -12.15
N TYR A 370 -6.66 31.94 -12.14
CA TYR A 370 -6.53 30.52 -12.54
C TYR A 370 -6.00 30.40 -13.98
N THR A 371 -6.64 31.13 -14.92
CA THR A 371 -6.28 31.03 -16.34
C THR A 371 -4.87 31.54 -16.61
N LYS A 372 -4.44 32.62 -15.95
CA LYS A 372 -3.07 33.12 -16.05
C LYS A 372 -2.07 32.06 -15.59
N LEU A 373 -2.26 31.53 -14.38
CA LEU A 373 -1.34 30.50 -13.82
C LEU A 373 -1.31 29.22 -14.66
N TYR A 374 -2.46 28.80 -15.20
CA TYR A 374 -2.56 27.63 -16.06
C TYR A 374 -1.82 27.84 -17.40
N ARG A 375 -2.01 28.99 -18.06
CA ARG A 375 -1.28 29.31 -19.30
C ARG A 375 0.23 29.40 -19.12
N ASP A 376 0.68 30.04 -18.04
CA ASP A 376 2.11 30.09 -17.70
C ASP A 376 2.68 28.68 -17.49
N MET A 377 1.91 27.77 -16.88
CA MET A 377 2.30 26.37 -16.70
C MET A 377 2.40 25.62 -18.04
N VAL A 378 1.42 25.79 -18.93
CA VAL A 378 1.39 25.18 -20.28
C VAL A 378 2.58 25.64 -21.10
N ALA A 379 2.85 26.95 -21.14
CA ALA A 379 3.96 27.54 -21.88
C ALA A 379 5.32 27.01 -21.39
N ASP A 380 5.53 26.90 -20.09
CA ASP A 380 6.76 26.41 -19.51
C ASP A 380 6.98 24.91 -19.72
N VAL A 381 5.90 24.12 -19.68
CA VAL A 381 5.94 22.69 -20.03
C VAL A 381 6.31 22.50 -21.51
N GLY A 382 5.68 23.26 -22.41
CA GLY A 382 5.96 23.23 -23.86
C GLY A 382 7.39 23.63 -24.20
N SER A 383 8.00 24.56 -23.48
CA SER A 383 9.39 25.00 -23.67
C SER A 383 10.44 24.08 -23.02
N GLY A 384 10.01 23.04 -22.31
CA GLY A 384 10.92 22.12 -21.60
C GLY A 384 11.61 22.71 -20.36
N LYS A 385 11.17 23.91 -19.91
CA LYS A 385 11.78 24.62 -18.77
C LYS A 385 11.33 24.10 -17.40
N VAL A 386 10.30 23.25 -17.35
CA VAL A 386 9.70 22.79 -16.08
C VAL A 386 10.17 21.40 -15.72
N THR A 387 10.76 21.25 -14.53
CA THR A 387 10.96 19.95 -13.87
C THR A 387 9.63 19.43 -13.31
N VAL A 388 9.50 18.11 -13.13
CA VAL A 388 8.30 17.48 -12.53
C VAL A 388 7.96 18.12 -11.17
N THR A 389 8.95 18.49 -10.39
CA THR A 389 8.76 19.14 -9.07
C THR A 389 8.07 20.50 -9.20
N ASN A 390 8.48 21.33 -10.16
CA ASN A 390 7.87 22.64 -10.39
C ASN A 390 6.45 22.52 -10.94
N ALA A 391 6.18 21.52 -11.79
CA ALA A 391 4.84 21.24 -12.29
C ALA A 391 3.88 20.83 -11.16
N LEU A 392 4.32 19.95 -10.25
CA LEU A 392 3.52 19.57 -9.07
C LEU A 392 3.19 20.76 -8.17
N THR A 393 4.15 21.68 -7.96
CA THR A 393 3.90 22.90 -7.18
C THR A 393 2.83 23.77 -7.82
N ARG A 394 2.87 23.94 -9.14
CA ARG A 394 1.85 24.70 -9.88
C ARG A 394 0.47 24.04 -9.85
N LEU A 395 0.40 22.71 -10.02
CA LEU A 395 -0.84 21.96 -9.87
C LEU A 395 -1.45 22.15 -8.47
N LEU A 396 -0.61 22.16 -7.43
CA LEU A 396 -1.05 22.46 -6.07
C LEU A 396 -1.65 23.87 -5.96
N ARG A 397 -1.03 24.90 -6.58
CA ARG A 397 -1.54 26.26 -6.60
C ARG A 397 -2.89 26.36 -7.33
N LEU A 398 -3.04 25.66 -8.47
CA LEU A 398 -4.32 25.60 -9.18
C LEU A 398 -5.43 24.97 -8.31
N GLN A 399 -5.11 23.93 -7.53
CA GLN A 399 -6.08 23.34 -6.59
C GLN A 399 -6.38 24.26 -5.39
N GLN A 400 -5.44 25.07 -4.92
CA GLN A 400 -5.70 26.07 -3.89
C GLN A 400 -6.68 27.13 -4.39
N ILE A 401 -6.55 27.58 -5.65
CA ILE A 401 -7.49 28.48 -6.28
C ILE A 401 -8.90 27.87 -6.35
N THR A 402 -9.04 26.62 -6.76
CA THR A 402 -10.34 25.94 -6.79
C THR A 402 -10.91 25.67 -5.40
N SER A 403 -10.07 25.61 -4.36
CA SER A 403 -10.50 25.58 -2.95
C SER A 403 -10.84 26.95 -2.37
N GLY A 404 -10.70 28.03 -3.17
CA GLY A 404 -11.12 29.38 -2.82
C GLY A 404 -10.05 30.24 -2.17
N PHE A 405 -8.79 29.84 -2.12
CA PHE A 405 -7.72 30.61 -1.48
C PHE A 405 -6.40 30.58 -2.26
N LEU A 406 -5.57 31.59 -2.01
CA LEU A 406 -4.21 31.66 -2.56
C LEU A 406 -3.26 32.21 -1.48
N PRO A 407 -2.11 31.54 -1.23
CA PRO A 407 -1.06 32.12 -0.40
C PRO A 407 -0.41 33.30 -1.13
N VAL A 408 -0.36 34.44 -0.47
CA VAL A 408 0.33 35.67 -0.93
C VAL A 408 1.58 35.83 -0.06
N GLU A 409 2.75 35.87 -0.69
CA GLU A 409 4.00 36.13 0.02
C GLU A 409 4.04 37.62 0.42
N ASN A 410 4.21 37.92 1.69
CA ASN A 410 4.50 39.28 2.17
C ASN A 410 6.01 39.47 2.19
N ASP A 411 6.49 40.47 1.44
CA ASP A 411 7.91 40.84 1.36
C ASP A 411 8.55 41.23 2.71
N LYS A 412 7.76 41.40 3.78
CA LYS A 412 8.27 41.94 5.05
C LYS A 412 8.52 40.94 6.17
N ASP A 413 7.82 39.79 6.20
CA ASP A 413 7.88 38.89 7.38
C ASP A 413 8.02 37.40 7.09
N ASN A 414 8.28 36.99 5.85
CA ASN A 414 8.34 35.55 5.45
C ASN A 414 7.11 34.71 5.88
N THR A 415 5.98 35.34 6.22
CA THR A 415 4.71 34.70 6.55
C THR A 415 3.78 34.77 5.35
N ALA A 416 3.36 33.61 4.85
CA ALA A 416 2.36 33.54 3.78
C ALA A 416 0.98 33.87 4.34
N ASN A 417 0.44 35.06 3.99
CA ASN A 417 -0.97 35.36 4.24
C ASN A 417 -1.84 34.63 3.22
N LEU A 418 -2.90 33.98 3.70
CA LEU A 418 -3.88 33.32 2.83
C LEU A 418 -4.96 34.32 2.46
N GLN A 419 -5.11 34.56 1.17
CA GLN A 419 -6.17 35.44 0.64
C GLN A 419 -7.31 34.59 0.12
N GLN A 420 -8.54 34.83 0.59
CA GLN A 420 -9.73 34.24 0.01
C GLN A 420 -10.00 34.91 -1.35
N ILE A 421 -10.21 34.09 -2.38
CA ILE A 421 -10.39 34.54 -3.76
C ILE A 421 -11.69 34.01 -4.41
N ASP A 422 -12.30 32.98 -3.82
CA ASP A 422 -13.54 32.37 -4.30
C ASP A 422 -14.33 31.74 -3.16
N THR A 423 -15.67 31.67 -3.29
CA THR A 423 -16.59 31.11 -2.30
C THR A 423 -17.38 29.90 -2.83
N GLY A 424 -17.20 29.50 -4.08
CA GLY A 424 -18.07 28.55 -4.75
C GLY A 424 -18.14 27.17 -4.06
N LYS A 425 -17.03 26.64 -3.53
CA LYS A 425 -17.07 25.40 -2.74
C LYS A 425 -17.75 25.56 -1.38
N GLN A 426 -17.66 26.76 -0.79
CA GLN A 426 -18.34 27.06 0.47
C GLN A 426 -19.86 27.08 0.27
N GLU A 427 -20.31 27.73 -0.80
CA GLU A 427 -21.73 27.82 -1.17
C GLU A 427 -22.27 26.41 -1.48
N LEU A 428 -21.57 25.60 -2.30
CA LEU A 428 -21.98 24.22 -2.57
C LEU A 428 -22.04 23.34 -1.31
N LEU A 429 -21.13 23.53 -0.35
CA LEU A 429 -21.19 22.79 0.91
C LEU A 429 -22.36 23.24 1.76
N ALA A 430 -22.67 24.55 1.78
CA ALA A 430 -23.83 25.09 2.48
C ALA A 430 -25.13 24.52 1.89
N ASP A 431 -25.29 24.57 0.57
CA ASP A 431 -26.43 23.97 -0.14
C ASP A 431 -26.61 22.49 0.18
N LEU A 432 -25.49 21.72 0.19
CA LEU A 432 -25.54 20.30 0.56
C LEU A 432 -25.95 20.08 2.01
N LEU A 433 -25.55 20.95 2.95
CA LEU A 433 -25.95 20.83 4.34
C LEU A 433 -27.45 21.16 4.54
N GLU A 434 -28.04 21.98 3.68
CA GLU A 434 -29.49 22.24 3.65
C GLU A 434 -30.25 21.09 2.98
N ASP A 435 -29.72 20.51 1.90
CA ASP A 435 -30.32 19.38 1.16
C ASP A 435 -30.32 18.06 1.97
N LEU A 436 -29.30 17.84 2.80
CA LEU A 436 -29.13 16.60 3.53
C LEU A 436 -29.91 16.58 4.85
N PRO A 437 -30.48 15.43 5.23
CA PRO A 437 -31.21 15.32 6.49
C PRO A 437 -30.35 15.74 7.68
N ALA A 438 -30.81 16.69 8.48
CA ALA A 438 -30.02 17.25 9.58
C ALA A 438 -29.65 16.25 10.69
N HIS A 439 -30.36 15.12 10.79
CA HIS A 439 -30.05 14.03 11.73
C HIS A 439 -28.98 13.07 11.22
N GLU A 440 -28.55 13.20 9.96
CA GLU A 440 -27.53 12.34 9.39
C GLU A 440 -26.12 12.89 9.64
N PRO A 441 -25.22 12.09 10.22
CA PRO A 441 -23.83 12.46 10.35
C PRO A 441 -23.17 12.57 8.95
N LEU A 442 -22.28 13.54 8.80
CA LEU A 442 -21.59 13.82 7.54
C LEU A 442 -20.09 13.75 7.71
N VAL A 443 -19.40 13.16 6.73
CA VAL A 443 -17.95 13.21 6.60
C VAL A 443 -17.57 14.16 5.48
N VAL A 444 -16.64 15.10 5.73
CA VAL A 444 -16.12 16.00 4.72
C VAL A 444 -14.62 15.77 4.58
N PHE A 445 -14.18 15.18 3.48
CA PHE A 445 -12.76 15.00 3.17
C PHE A 445 -12.17 16.26 2.57
N PHE A 446 -11.00 16.63 3.08
CA PHE A 446 -10.28 17.81 2.61
C PHE A 446 -8.77 17.55 2.50
N ARG A 447 -8.07 18.41 1.74
CA ARG A 447 -6.64 18.31 1.51
C ARG A 447 -5.83 19.35 2.26
N PHE A 448 -6.25 20.62 2.18
CA PHE A 448 -5.51 21.75 2.73
C PHE A 448 -6.03 22.13 4.12
N ILE A 449 -5.12 22.53 5.02
CA ILE A 449 -5.53 22.93 6.39
C ILE A 449 -6.53 24.10 6.36
N HIS A 450 -6.39 25.02 5.41
CA HIS A 450 -7.34 26.12 5.24
C HIS A 450 -8.76 25.66 4.86
N ASP A 451 -8.89 24.53 4.13
CA ASP A 451 -10.20 23.94 3.84
C ASP A 451 -10.93 23.60 5.15
N ALA A 452 -10.21 23.08 6.17
CA ALA A 452 -10.81 22.74 7.46
C ALA A 452 -11.40 23.96 8.17
N ASP A 453 -10.69 25.11 8.12
CA ASP A 453 -11.17 26.34 8.73
C ASP A 453 -12.41 26.87 8.02
N THR A 454 -12.43 26.78 6.69
CA THR A 454 -13.59 27.13 5.86
C THR A 454 -14.78 26.20 6.11
N ILE A 455 -14.56 24.88 6.14
CA ILE A 455 -15.61 23.89 6.44
C ILE A 455 -16.20 24.16 7.83
N ARG A 456 -15.36 24.49 8.83
CA ARG A 456 -15.82 24.82 10.18
C ARG A 456 -16.78 26.02 10.17
N GLN A 457 -16.46 27.06 9.41
CA GLN A 457 -17.33 28.25 9.29
C GLN A 457 -18.68 27.89 8.66
N VAL A 458 -18.69 27.13 7.57
CA VAL A 458 -19.92 26.74 6.88
C VAL A 458 -20.77 25.83 7.76
N VAL A 459 -20.16 24.82 8.41
CA VAL A 459 -20.86 23.91 9.33
C VAL A 459 -21.45 24.65 10.53
N GLY A 460 -20.70 25.61 11.10
CA GLY A 460 -21.17 26.46 12.19
C GLY A 460 -22.33 27.35 11.77
N ALA A 461 -22.26 27.95 10.58
CA ALA A 461 -23.37 28.76 10.03
C ALA A 461 -24.64 27.94 9.79
N ALA A 462 -24.51 26.65 9.43
CA ALA A 462 -25.63 25.71 9.31
C ALA A 462 -26.14 25.19 10.67
N GLY A 463 -25.61 25.68 11.79
CA GLY A 463 -26.03 25.29 13.14
C GLY A 463 -25.65 23.86 13.53
N ARG A 464 -24.70 23.21 12.82
CA ARG A 464 -24.25 21.84 13.10
C ARG A 464 -22.94 21.82 13.90
N ARG A 465 -22.73 20.77 14.69
CA ARG A 465 -21.46 20.57 15.41
C ARG A 465 -20.35 20.19 14.44
N TYR A 466 -19.19 20.81 14.61
CA TYR A 466 -17.99 20.55 13.82
C TYR A 466 -16.97 19.75 14.62
N TYR A 467 -16.44 18.70 13.99
CA TYR A 467 -15.34 17.90 14.48
C TYR A 467 -14.22 17.83 13.43
N GLU A 468 -12.99 17.60 13.85
CA GLU A 468 -11.85 17.54 12.95
C GLU A 468 -10.94 16.34 13.22
N LEU A 469 -10.51 15.69 12.14
CA LEU A 469 -9.45 14.70 12.13
C LEU A 469 -8.37 15.13 11.12
N SER A 470 -7.29 15.72 11.62
CA SER A 470 -6.20 16.25 10.80
C SER A 470 -4.84 16.05 11.48
N GLY A 471 -3.77 16.55 10.86
CA GLY A 471 -2.44 16.58 11.48
C GLY A 471 -2.35 17.45 12.74
N ARG A 472 -3.32 18.36 12.96
CA ARG A 472 -3.37 19.29 14.11
C ARG A 472 -4.38 18.90 15.19
N VAL A 473 -5.46 18.21 14.81
CA VAL A 473 -6.61 17.93 15.70
C VAL A 473 -7.08 16.49 15.49
N ASN A 474 -7.44 15.81 16.58
CA ASN A 474 -8.07 14.48 16.53
C ASN A 474 -9.29 14.45 17.46
N GLN A 475 -10.48 14.62 16.89
CA GLN A 475 -11.78 14.57 17.55
C GLN A 475 -12.64 13.40 17.02
N LEU A 476 -11.99 12.34 16.51
CA LEU A 476 -12.71 11.20 15.94
C LEU A 476 -13.59 10.49 16.97
N GLU A 477 -13.07 10.27 18.17
CA GLU A 477 -13.81 9.57 19.21
C GLU A 477 -14.98 10.42 19.74
N ASP A 478 -14.78 11.75 19.86
CA ASP A 478 -15.86 12.66 20.25
C ASP A 478 -17.02 12.63 19.24
N TRP A 479 -16.69 12.61 17.93
CA TRP A 479 -17.70 12.47 16.89
C TRP A 479 -18.41 11.12 16.90
N LYS A 480 -17.69 10.02 17.18
CA LYS A 480 -18.29 8.67 17.25
C LYS A 480 -19.22 8.49 18.45
N THR A 481 -18.86 9.09 19.58
CA THR A 481 -19.60 8.98 20.84
C THR A 481 -20.74 10.00 20.97
N GLU A 482 -20.89 10.90 20.00
CA GLU A 482 -22.05 11.80 19.92
C GLU A 482 -23.34 10.97 19.97
N CYS A 483 -24.24 11.32 20.88
CA CYS A 483 -25.46 10.53 21.14
C CYS A 483 -26.31 10.36 19.87
N PRO A 484 -26.75 9.13 19.56
CA PRO A 484 -27.77 8.94 18.53
C PRO A 484 -29.05 9.69 18.94
N GLY A 485 -29.50 10.60 18.08
CA GLY A 485 -30.65 11.45 18.35
C GLY A 485 -30.33 12.89 18.74
N ASP A 486 -29.06 13.22 18.97
CA ASP A 486 -28.61 14.62 18.99
C ASP A 486 -28.92 15.26 17.63
N PHE A 487 -29.72 16.30 17.65
CA PHE A 487 -30.19 16.99 16.46
C PHE A 487 -29.73 18.45 16.50
N PRO A 488 -29.10 18.96 15.46
CA PRO A 488 -28.60 18.28 14.26
C PRO A 488 -27.33 17.45 14.51
N ALA A 489 -27.16 16.35 13.75
CA ALA A 489 -25.98 15.49 13.86
C ALA A 489 -24.69 16.19 13.41
N GLY A 490 -23.58 15.82 14.03
CA GLY A 490 -22.28 16.45 13.79
C GLY A 490 -21.67 16.14 12.43
N VAL A 491 -20.86 17.07 11.93
CA VAL A 491 -20.06 16.96 10.73
C VAL A 491 -18.59 16.79 11.12
N ILE A 492 -17.94 15.74 10.63
CA ILE A 492 -16.49 15.56 10.81
C ILE A 492 -15.72 15.91 9.52
N ALA A 493 -14.82 16.87 9.63
CA ALA A 493 -13.86 17.17 8.57
C ALA A 493 -12.61 16.28 8.73
N VAL A 494 -12.26 15.54 7.69
CA VAL A 494 -11.16 14.56 7.71
C VAL A 494 -10.13 14.93 6.66
N GLN A 495 -8.91 15.24 7.09
CA GLN A 495 -7.80 15.42 6.16
C GLN A 495 -7.45 14.06 5.53
N ILE A 496 -7.50 13.97 4.20
CA ILE A 496 -7.36 12.69 3.46
C ILE A 496 -6.12 11.90 3.90
N ARG A 497 -5.00 12.57 4.17
CA ARG A 497 -3.74 11.92 4.62
C ARG A 497 -3.65 11.67 6.12
N ALA A 498 -4.36 12.43 6.95
CA ALA A 498 -4.30 12.29 8.41
C ALA A 498 -5.11 11.10 8.91
N GLY A 499 -6.17 10.76 8.22
CA GLY A 499 -6.94 9.56 8.53
C GLY A 499 -6.18 8.30 8.11
N GLY A 500 -5.12 7.92 8.81
CA GLY A 500 -4.34 6.72 8.56
C GLY A 500 -5.14 5.41 8.70
N ALA A 501 -4.43 4.27 8.59
CA ALA A 501 -5.04 2.96 8.80
C ALA A 501 -5.77 2.90 10.17
N GLY A 502 -6.96 2.31 10.20
CA GLY A 502 -7.74 2.11 11.44
C GLY A 502 -8.87 3.10 11.69
N VAL A 503 -8.97 4.20 10.96
CA VAL A 503 -10.10 5.14 11.10
C VAL A 503 -11.40 4.50 10.63
N ASP A 504 -12.42 4.50 11.48
CA ASP A 504 -13.75 3.99 11.20
C ASP A 504 -14.75 5.16 11.14
N LEU A 505 -15.39 5.31 9.97
CA LEU A 505 -16.37 6.34 9.66
C LEU A 505 -17.74 5.75 9.23
N THR A 506 -18.00 4.48 9.52
CA THR A 506 -19.24 3.77 9.13
C THR A 506 -20.51 4.36 9.73
N ARG A 507 -20.38 5.21 10.75
CA ARG A 507 -21.50 5.97 11.31
C ARG A 507 -22.19 6.83 10.23
N ALA A 508 -21.45 7.35 9.26
CA ALA A 508 -21.98 8.17 8.17
C ALA A 508 -22.24 7.34 6.90
N CYS A 509 -23.28 7.68 6.17
CA CYS A 509 -23.51 7.23 4.80
C CYS A 509 -23.43 8.35 3.76
N TYR A 510 -23.24 9.59 4.20
CA TYR A 510 -23.01 10.76 3.37
C TYR A 510 -21.58 11.26 3.52
N CYS A 511 -20.94 11.52 2.39
CA CYS A 511 -19.56 11.94 2.33
C CYS A 511 -19.36 13.02 1.27
N VAL A 512 -18.60 14.05 1.59
CA VAL A 512 -18.26 15.14 0.67
C VAL A 512 -16.75 15.18 0.46
N TYR A 513 -16.30 15.18 -0.78
CA TYR A 513 -14.94 15.55 -1.15
C TYR A 513 -14.88 17.04 -1.46
N TYR A 514 -14.51 17.84 -0.46
CA TYR A 514 -14.34 19.28 -0.58
C TYR A 514 -13.14 19.63 -1.48
N SER A 515 -12.02 18.91 -1.28
CA SER A 515 -10.86 18.98 -2.15
C SER A 515 -10.23 17.60 -2.32
N LEU A 516 -9.84 17.26 -3.56
CA LEU A 516 -9.27 15.96 -3.92
C LEU A 516 -7.73 15.99 -3.93
N GLY A 517 -7.10 14.87 -3.59
CA GLY A 517 -5.67 14.68 -3.73
C GLY A 517 -5.29 14.08 -5.09
N PHE A 518 -3.97 14.02 -5.39
CA PHE A 518 -3.43 13.36 -6.58
C PHE A 518 -3.15 11.86 -6.37
N SER A 519 -3.50 11.31 -5.22
CA SER A 519 -3.21 9.91 -4.86
C SER A 519 -4.48 9.09 -4.97
N LEU A 520 -4.51 8.18 -5.95
CA LEU A 520 -5.58 7.19 -6.08
C LEU A 520 -5.70 6.32 -4.82
N GLY A 521 -4.57 5.93 -4.22
CA GLY A 521 -4.57 5.12 -3.00
C GLY A 521 -5.18 5.84 -1.80
N ASP A 522 -4.88 7.14 -1.61
CA ASP A 522 -5.49 7.94 -0.53
C ASP A 522 -7.01 8.08 -0.76
N TYR A 523 -7.42 8.24 -2.02
CA TYR A 523 -8.83 8.32 -2.42
C TYR A 523 -9.57 7.00 -2.17
N ASP A 524 -9.06 5.89 -2.69
CA ASP A 524 -9.67 4.56 -2.46
C ASP A 524 -9.69 4.21 -0.96
N GLN A 525 -8.63 4.56 -0.24
CA GLN A 525 -8.57 4.34 1.20
C GLN A 525 -9.62 5.14 1.95
N SER A 526 -9.86 6.42 1.58
CA SER A 526 -10.87 7.26 2.22
C SER A 526 -12.30 6.69 2.03
N ARG A 527 -12.64 6.18 0.85
CA ARG A 527 -13.93 5.53 0.58
C ARG A 527 -14.16 4.31 1.47
N ARG A 528 -13.13 3.45 1.59
CA ARG A 528 -13.19 2.22 2.39
C ARG A 528 -13.19 2.44 3.91
N ARG A 529 -13.13 3.67 4.38
CA ARG A 529 -13.37 4.03 5.80
C ARG A 529 -14.84 4.16 6.12
N ILE A 530 -15.66 4.45 5.11
CA ILE A 530 -17.10 4.62 5.21
C ILE A 530 -17.80 3.35 4.74
N ASN A 531 -17.47 2.89 3.51
CA ASN A 531 -18.03 1.66 2.95
C ASN A 531 -17.16 0.44 3.33
N ARG A 532 -17.45 -0.13 4.49
CA ARG A 532 -16.73 -1.27 5.09
C ARG A 532 -17.69 -2.13 5.93
N PRO A 533 -17.28 -3.32 6.40
CA PRO A 533 -18.11 -4.13 7.30
C PRO A 533 -18.66 -3.32 8.48
N GLY A 534 -19.97 -3.40 8.68
CA GLY A 534 -20.71 -2.57 9.62
C GLY A 534 -21.53 -1.45 8.97
N GLN A 535 -21.25 -1.10 7.70
CA GLN A 535 -22.13 -0.23 6.93
C GLN A 535 -23.32 -1.02 6.38
N THR A 536 -24.52 -0.53 6.62
CA THR A 536 -25.78 -1.19 6.23
C THR A 536 -26.58 -0.38 5.20
N ARG A 537 -26.16 0.84 4.92
CA ARG A 537 -26.87 1.79 4.05
C ARG A 537 -26.05 2.17 2.82
N PRO A 538 -26.67 2.44 1.65
CA PRO A 538 -25.99 2.98 0.49
C PRO A 538 -25.16 4.21 0.85
N VAL A 539 -23.90 4.25 0.41
CA VAL A 539 -23.00 5.37 0.69
C VAL A 539 -22.98 6.33 -0.49
N ARG A 540 -23.24 7.61 -0.22
CA ARG A 540 -23.20 8.69 -1.23
C ARG A 540 -21.94 9.52 -1.07
N PHE A 541 -21.19 9.66 -2.16
CA PHE A 541 -19.97 10.45 -2.25
C PHE A 541 -20.20 11.67 -3.17
N TYR A 542 -20.28 12.85 -2.58
CA TYR A 542 -20.40 14.12 -3.30
C TYR A 542 -19.02 14.69 -3.61
N HIS A 543 -18.78 15.06 -4.86
CA HIS A 543 -17.52 15.65 -5.31
C HIS A 543 -17.75 17.10 -5.70
N LEU A 544 -17.13 18.05 -4.99
CA LEU A 544 -17.22 19.48 -5.31
C LEU A 544 -16.20 19.84 -6.38
N ILE A 545 -16.66 20.16 -7.58
CA ILE A 545 -15.83 20.31 -8.78
C ILE A 545 -16.02 21.69 -9.39
N ALA A 546 -14.92 22.45 -9.54
CA ALA A 546 -14.91 23.69 -10.29
C ALA A 546 -14.84 23.41 -11.81
N ASN A 547 -15.81 23.90 -12.57
CA ASN A 547 -15.91 23.70 -14.02
C ASN A 547 -14.70 24.27 -14.76
N GLY A 548 -14.19 23.53 -15.77
CA GLY A 548 -13.07 23.95 -16.62
C GLY A 548 -11.77 24.12 -15.84
N THR A 549 -11.53 23.29 -14.83
CA THR A 549 -10.33 23.38 -13.99
C THR A 549 -9.62 22.03 -13.80
N VAL A 550 -8.53 22.06 -13.05
CA VAL A 550 -7.77 20.87 -12.66
C VAL A 550 -8.61 19.89 -11.83
N ASP A 551 -9.66 20.33 -11.14
CA ASP A 551 -10.54 19.47 -10.36
C ASP A 551 -11.21 18.40 -11.24
N GLU A 552 -11.68 18.77 -12.45
CA GLU A 552 -12.25 17.82 -13.40
C GLU A 552 -11.23 16.77 -13.85
N LYS A 553 -9.99 17.21 -14.16
CA LYS A 553 -8.91 16.32 -14.59
C LYS A 553 -8.50 15.37 -13.48
N VAL A 554 -8.43 15.86 -12.23
CA VAL A 554 -8.15 15.04 -11.04
C VAL A 554 -9.23 13.99 -10.83
N TYR A 555 -10.49 14.41 -10.84
CA TYR A 555 -11.61 13.52 -10.60
C TYR A 555 -11.75 12.45 -11.71
N ALA A 556 -11.62 12.85 -12.97
CA ALA A 556 -11.66 11.93 -14.10
C ALA A 556 -10.56 10.86 -14.00
N ALA A 557 -9.32 11.24 -13.65
CA ALA A 557 -8.22 10.32 -13.47
C ALA A 557 -8.44 9.36 -12.29
N LEU A 558 -8.95 9.86 -11.15
CA LEU A 558 -9.30 9.03 -9.99
C LEU A 558 -10.42 8.03 -10.34
N LYS A 559 -11.45 8.46 -11.06
CA LYS A 559 -12.56 7.61 -11.51
C LYS A 559 -12.09 6.51 -12.47
N ALA A 560 -11.15 6.85 -13.37
CA ALA A 560 -10.52 5.90 -14.28
C ALA A 560 -9.45 5.01 -13.59
N LYS A 561 -9.19 5.20 -12.30
CA LYS A 561 -8.11 4.53 -11.56
C LYS A 561 -6.73 4.68 -12.20
N ALA A 562 -6.50 5.82 -12.84
CA ALA A 562 -5.25 6.15 -13.52
C ALA A 562 -4.31 6.96 -12.61
N ASP A 563 -3.03 7.05 -13.00
CA ASP A 563 -2.09 7.96 -12.33
C ASP A 563 -2.45 9.41 -12.63
N VAL A 564 -2.96 10.10 -11.61
CA VAL A 564 -3.51 11.46 -11.73
C VAL A 564 -2.46 12.45 -12.26
N VAL A 565 -1.22 12.37 -11.76
CA VAL A 565 -0.17 13.31 -12.14
C VAL A 565 0.23 13.11 -13.61
N SER A 566 0.42 11.86 -14.02
CA SER A 566 0.74 11.53 -15.41
C SER A 566 -0.37 11.96 -16.37
N CYS A 567 -1.63 11.64 -16.07
CA CYS A 567 -2.77 12.04 -16.91
C CYS A 567 -2.88 13.56 -17.10
N ILE A 568 -2.68 14.33 -16.02
CA ILE A 568 -2.74 15.80 -16.11
C ILE A 568 -1.56 16.33 -16.91
N MET A 569 -0.34 15.82 -16.68
CA MET A 569 0.86 16.29 -17.36
C MET A 569 0.86 15.98 -18.85
N ASP A 570 0.36 14.80 -19.23
CA ASP A 570 0.26 14.41 -20.64
C ASP A 570 -0.81 15.25 -21.36
N GLY A 571 -1.94 15.56 -20.72
CA GLY A 571 -2.93 16.50 -21.24
C GLY A 571 -2.35 17.91 -21.46
N ILE A 572 -1.55 18.40 -20.52
CA ILE A 572 -0.91 19.73 -20.63
C ILE A 572 0.12 19.75 -21.78
N LYS A 573 0.89 18.68 -21.96
CA LYS A 573 1.84 18.58 -23.09
C LYS A 573 1.12 18.62 -24.45
N LEU A 574 -0.01 17.91 -24.58
CA LEU A 574 -0.83 17.94 -25.79
C LEU A 574 -1.37 19.35 -26.09
N GLU A 575 -1.88 20.06 -25.08
CA GLU A 575 -2.32 21.45 -25.22
C GLU A 575 -1.15 22.38 -25.63
N ALA A 576 0.05 22.17 -25.09
CA ALA A 576 1.24 22.95 -25.41
C ALA A 576 1.76 22.73 -26.84
N VAL A 577 1.45 21.60 -27.48
CA VAL A 577 1.81 21.31 -28.88
C VAL A 577 0.79 21.87 -29.87
N GLN A 578 -0.48 22.02 -29.44
CA GLN A 578 -1.58 22.51 -30.29
C GLN A 578 -1.75 24.03 -30.26
N GLY A 579 -1.17 24.76 -29.31
CA GLY A 579 -1.18 26.20 -29.18
C GLY A 579 0.15 26.84 -29.58
#